data_41ba4769e857c97e8cc529a1f316673c
#
_entry.id   41ba4769e857c97e8cc529a1f316673c
#
_cell.length_a   1.000
_cell.length_b   1.000
_cell.length_c   1.000
_cell.angle_alpha   90.00
_cell.angle_beta   90.00
_cell.angle_gamma   90.00
#
_symmetry.space_group_name_H-M   'P 1'
#
loop_
_entity.id
_entity.type
_entity.pdbx_description
1 polymer ?
#
loop_
_entity_poly.entity_id
_entity_poly.type
_entity_poly.pdbx_seq_one_letter_code
_entity_poly.pdbx_strand_id
1 'polypeptide(L)'
;MNKTLSTLFILCITIFSFANNVGFSAPFSTDTLGFVVQEDDPRLAKMDSLWMLEQLASQQIEADTAKLNNWAYAADSIPAFTDTLIQHRLSKLDEQTPFNLVYNRAVETQIKIYANTYRNHVSRMLGKANYYFPLFESKLDEYDLPLEFKYLAIVESALKPHARSRSAATGLWQFMYTTGKIYDLKVTSYIDERSDPLQSTIAACEYFTFLYKMFNDWGLVLAAYNGGPGYVSRAMRKSGAKDYWSVRPYLRRETQNYVPKFIAVNYIMNYASEHNIYPTPYQYTMAETDTISLTQSMTFEVLSKTLGVDIDVLKELNPIYKRNVVPVSTNTTASIRLPHKAVSTFINNS
;
A
#
# COMPACT_ATOMS: atom_id res chain seq x y z
N MET A 1 40.52 2.34 52.63
CA MET A 1 41.26 3.61 52.55
C MET A 1 41.42 3.96 51.09
N ASN A 2 41.07 5.20 50.80
CA ASN A 2 41.24 5.97 49.57
C ASN A 2 40.34 5.72 48.36
N LYS A 3 39.41 6.65 48.30
CA LYS A 3 38.58 7.12 47.20
C LYS A 3 39.44 7.79 46.10
N THR A 4 39.11 7.59 44.84
CA THR A 4 39.37 8.63 43.83
C THR A 4 38.12 8.77 42.97
N LEU A 5 37.47 9.93 43.10
CA LEU A 5 36.44 10.48 42.22
C LEU A 5 37.04 10.76 40.85
N SER A 6 36.35 10.38 39.80
CA SER A 6 36.61 10.92 38.46
C SER A 6 35.39 11.72 38.01
N THR A 7 35.65 13.00 37.87
CA THR A 7 34.69 14.06 37.53
C THR A 7 34.41 14.01 36.01
N LEU A 8 33.15 13.79 35.61
CA LEU A 8 32.71 13.91 34.23
C LEU A 8 32.33 15.36 33.93
N PHE A 9 33.07 16.00 33.03
CA PHE A 9 32.80 17.34 32.55
C PHE A 9 31.67 17.29 31.54
N ILE A 10 30.50 17.82 31.89
CA ILE A 10 29.40 18.09 30.96
C ILE A 10 29.60 19.44 30.35
N LEU A 11 29.92 19.49 29.07
CA LEU A 11 30.02 20.74 28.30
C LEU A 11 28.60 21.09 27.79
N CYS A 12 27.93 22.01 28.48
CA CYS A 12 26.72 22.65 27.99
C CYS A 12 27.10 23.70 26.93
N ILE A 13 26.80 23.39 25.66
CA ILE A 13 26.84 24.42 24.61
C ILE A 13 25.44 25.05 24.56
N THR A 14 25.34 26.25 25.13
CA THR A 14 24.18 27.13 24.96
C THR A 14 24.29 27.82 23.60
N ILE A 15 23.48 27.38 22.64
CA ILE A 15 23.30 28.12 21.39
C ILE A 15 22.24 29.20 21.65
N PHE A 16 22.66 30.43 21.67
CA PHE A 16 21.77 31.59 21.66
C PHE A 16 21.11 31.70 20.28
N SER A 17 19.81 31.41 20.23
CA SER A 17 19.01 31.72 19.06
C SER A 17 18.67 33.22 19.05
N PHE A 18 19.30 33.96 18.16
CA PHE A 18 18.79 35.27 17.76
C PHE A 18 17.62 35.07 16.82
N ALA A 19 16.41 35.23 17.31
CA ALA A 19 15.21 35.35 16.50
C ALA A 19 15.23 36.74 15.84
N ASN A 20 15.66 36.80 14.59
CA ASN A 20 15.33 37.93 13.74
C ASN A 20 14.01 37.63 13.07
N ASN A 21 12.93 38.25 13.55
CA ASN A 21 11.70 38.44 12.85
C ASN A 21 11.95 39.26 11.59
N VAL A 22 12.21 38.61 10.46
CA VAL A 22 12.04 39.19 9.13
C VAL A 22 10.78 38.56 8.57
N GLY A 23 9.68 39.29 8.68
CA GLY A 23 8.48 38.97 7.94
C GLY A 23 8.75 39.07 6.44
N PHE A 24 9.02 37.96 5.82
CA PHE A 24 8.91 37.82 4.37
C PHE A 24 7.44 37.54 4.06
N SER A 25 6.68 38.61 3.83
CA SER A 25 5.49 38.53 2.99
C SER A 25 5.99 38.39 1.56
N ALA A 26 6.07 37.15 1.07
CA ALA A 26 6.21 36.93 -0.36
C ALA A 26 4.98 37.54 -1.07
N PRO A 27 5.16 38.35 -2.12
CA PRO A 27 4.02 38.85 -2.87
C PRO A 27 3.35 37.66 -3.55
N PHE A 28 2.06 37.48 -3.30
CA PHE A 28 1.21 36.59 -4.07
C PHE A 28 1.26 37.04 -5.53
N SER A 29 1.95 36.30 -6.38
CA SER A 29 1.82 36.49 -7.83
C SER A 29 0.53 35.82 -8.26
N THR A 30 -0.49 36.64 -8.52
CA THR A 30 -1.69 36.19 -9.21
C THR A 30 -1.35 36.10 -10.69
N ASP A 31 -1.16 34.89 -11.19
CA ASP A 31 -0.97 34.66 -12.61
C ASP A 31 -2.29 34.75 -13.38
N THR A 32 -2.15 35.03 -14.67
CA THR A 32 -3.20 35.29 -15.65
C THR A 32 -4.27 34.19 -15.80
N LEU A 33 -4.14 33.06 -15.10
CA LEU A 33 -5.09 31.95 -15.10
C LEU A 33 -5.81 31.75 -13.76
N GLY A 34 -5.55 32.59 -12.74
CA GLY A 34 -6.28 32.56 -11.46
C GLY A 34 -6.01 31.34 -10.59
N PHE A 35 -4.90 30.67 -10.74
CA PHE A 35 -4.50 29.56 -9.89
C PHE A 35 -3.81 30.09 -8.62
N VAL A 36 -4.24 29.63 -7.47
CA VAL A 36 -3.52 29.81 -6.21
C VAL A 36 -2.92 28.45 -5.86
N VAL A 37 -1.60 28.35 -5.85
CA VAL A 37 -0.90 27.19 -5.31
C VAL A 37 -1.05 27.28 -3.79
N GLN A 38 -1.81 26.37 -3.19
CA GLN A 38 -1.95 26.27 -1.75
C GLN A 38 -0.88 25.32 -1.23
N GLU A 39 -0.30 25.60 -0.07
CA GLU A 39 0.64 24.68 0.58
C GLU A 39 0.01 23.28 0.71
N ASP A 40 0.80 22.25 0.44
CA ASP A 40 0.37 20.87 0.54
C ASP A 40 -0.18 20.56 1.93
N ASP A 41 -1.15 19.64 2.01
CA ASP A 41 -1.57 19.09 3.29
C ASP A 41 -0.31 18.59 4.03
N PRO A 42 0.00 19.08 5.25
CA PRO A 42 1.21 18.72 5.98
C PRO A 42 1.40 17.20 6.14
N ARG A 43 0.30 16.44 6.08
CA ARG A 43 0.33 14.96 6.12
C ARG A 43 0.83 14.37 4.81
N LEU A 44 0.43 14.94 3.67
CA LEU A 44 0.92 14.52 2.35
C LEU A 44 2.39 14.88 2.17
N ALA A 45 2.79 16.11 2.51
CA ALA A 45 4.17 16.57 2.45
C ALA A 45 5.11 15.73 3.33
N LYS A 46 4.66 15.35 4.55
CA LYS A 46 5.40 14.45 5.43
C LYS A 46 5.54 13.05 4.83
N MET A 47 4.50 12.54 4.21
CA MET A 47 4.49 11.24 3.57
C MET A 47 5.40 11.19 2.35
N ASP A 48 5.34 12.21 1.48
CA ASP A 48 6.22 12.34 0.32
C ASP A 48 7.70 12.48 0.77
N SER A 49 7.97 13.16 1.89
CA SER A 49 9.31 13.25 2.48
C SER A 49 9.83 11.91 2.99
N LEU A 50 9.00 11.10 3.64
CA LEU A 50 9.34 9.76 4.10
C LEU A 50 9.64 8.84 2.91
N TRP A 51 8.81 8.88 1.87
CA TRP A 51 9.05 8.12 0.65
C TRP A 51 10.31 8.53 -0.09
N MET A 52 10.62 9.83 -0.13
CA MET A 52 11.87 10.32 -0.73
C MET A 52 13.09 9.82 0.03
N LEU A 53 13.06 9.77 1.37
CA LEU A 53 14.14 9.23 2.19
C LEU A 53 14.32 7.72 2.01
N GLU A 54 13.24 6.94 1.94
CA GLU A 54 13.30 5.50 1.65
C GLU A 54 13.82 5.22 0.24
N GLN A 55 13.43 6.02 -0.75
CA GLN A 55 13.90 5.86 -2.12
C GLN A 55 15.36 6.29 -2.30
N LEU A 56 15.85 7.30 -1.60
CA LEU A 56 17.28 7.62 -1.58
C LEU A 56 18.09 6.43 -1.00
N ALA A 57 17.51 5.67 -0.08
CA ALA A 57 18.09 4.42 0.43
C ALA A 57 17.94 3.24 -0.55
N SER A 58 16.91 3.25 -1.42
CA SER A 58 16.60 2.18 -2.38
C SER A 58 17.07 2.43 -3.82
N GLN A 59 17.76 3.53 -4.10
CA GLN A 59 18.14 4.04 -5.45
C GLN A 59 19.04 3.12 -6.29
N GLN A 60 19.04 1.81 -6.12
CA GLN A 60 19.87 0.88 -6.90
C GLN A 60 19.16 -0.34 -7.45
N ILE A 61 17.87 -0.32 -7.67
CA ILE A 61 17.24 -1.44 -8.38
C ILE A 61 16.50 -0.91 -9.61
N GLU A 62 17.22 -0.45 -10.62
CA GLU A 62 16.79 -0.71 -11.99
C GLU A 62 16.70 -2.24 -12.09
N ALA A 63 15.49 -2.75 -12.31
CA ALA A 63 15.27 -4.17 -12.45
C ALA A 63 15.81 -4.68 -13.79
N ASP A 64 17.12 -4.70 -13.91
CA ASP A 64 17.81 -5.55 -14.87
C ASP A 64 17.58 -6.98 -14.41
N THR A 65 16.61 -7.67 -15.03
CA THR A 65 16.27 -9.05 -14.70
C THR A 65 17.49 -9.96 -14.77
N ALA A 66 18.50 -9.62 -15.57
CA ALA A 66 19.77 -10.34 -15.63
C ALA A 66 20.56 -10.21 -14.32
N LYS A 67 20.55 -9.02 -13.67
CA LYS A 67 21.17 -8.84 -12.34
C LYS A 67 20.38 -9.49 -11.22
N LEU A 68 19.05 -9.65 -11.37
CA LEU A 68 18.20 -10.28 -10.38
C LEU A 68 18.24 -11.81 -10.43
N ASN A 69 18.66 -12.40 -11.58
CA ASN A 69 18.73 -13.86 -11.77
C ASN A 69 19.98 -14.48 -11.12
N ASN A 70 20.07 -14.37 -9.80
CA ASN A 70 21.18 -14.94 -9.01
C ASN A 70 21.26 -16.47 -9.10
N TRP A 71 20.21 -17.13 -9.58
CA TRP A 71 20.08 -18.57 -9.68
C TRP A 71 20.50 -19.12 -11.06
N ALA A 72 20.83 -18.25 -11.99
CA ALA A 72 21.21 -18.57 -13.38
C ALA A 72 20.17 -19.48 -14.10
N TYR A 73 18.89 -19.30 -13.80
CA TYR A 73 17.81 -20.03 -14.46
C TYR A 73 17.70 -19.58 -15.94
N ALA A 74 17.37 -20.53 -16.82
CA ALA A 74 16.89 -20.20 -18.15
C ALA A 74 15.57 -19.41 -18.06
N ALA A 75 15.34 -18.47 -19.00
CA ALA A 75 14.22 -17.53 -18.95
C ALA A 75 12.85 -18.21 -18.75
N ASP A 76 12.62 -19.33 -19.43
CA ASP A 76 11.33 -20.05 -19.41
C ASP A 76 11.28 -21.21 -18.39
N SER A 77 12.34 -21.40 -17.59
CA SER A 77 12.36 -22.49 -16.62
C SER A 77 11.44 -22.20 -15.45
N ILE A 78 10.72 -23.23 -15.01
CA ILE A 78 9.90 -23.20 -13.80
C ILE A 78 10.54 -24.11 -12.77
N PRO A 79 11.28 -23.55 -11.77
CA PRO A 79 11.93 -24.34 -10.75
C PRO A 79 10.89 -25.11 -9.92
N ALA A 80 11.14 -26.38 -9.69
CA ALA A 80 10.34 -27.23 -8.81
C ALA A 80 11.07 -27.40 -7.47
N PHE A 81 10.34 -27.28 -6.38
CA PHE A 81 10.86 -27.42 -5.03
C PHE A 81 10.16 -28.55 -4.28
N THR A 82 10.89 -29.23 -3.41
CA THR A 82 10.32 -30.23 -2.51
C THR A 82 9.44 -29.56 -1.46
N ASP A 83 8.44 -30.29 -0.98
CA ASP A 83 7.55 -29.83 0.09
C ASP A 83 8.34 -29.47 1.35
N THR A 84 9.38 -30.22 1.67
CA THR A 84 10.29 -29.95 2.81
C THR A 84 10.97 -28.59 2.68
N LEU A 85 11.42 -28.20 1.48
CA LEU A 85 12.07 -26.91 1.29
C LEU A 85 11.05 -25.75 1.40
N ILE A 86 9.84 -25.92 0.84
CA ILE A 86 8.77 -24.93 0.96
C ILE A 86 8.36 -24.77 2.43
N GLN A 87 8.22 -25.88 3.15
CA GLN A 87 7.92 -25.87 4.59
C GLN A 87 9.00 -25.13 5.39
N HIS A 88 10.27 -25.42 5.12
CA HIS A 88 11.39 -24.74 5.78
C HIS A 88 11.41 -23.22 5.50
N ARG A 89 11.14 -22.81 4.26
CA ARG A 89 11.04 -21.39 3.90
C ARG A 89 9.86 -20.69 4.59
N LEU A 90 8.72 -21.35 4.68
CA LEU A 90 7.56 -20.83 5.43
C LEU A 90 7.86 -20.72 6.92
N SER A 91 8.52 -21.71 7.53
CA SER A 91 8.94 -21.64 8.94
C SER A 91 9.83 -20.43 9.21
N LYS A 92 10.76 -20.11 8.31
CA LYS A 92 11.58 -18.89 8.44
C LYS A 92 10.79 -17.60 8.36
N LEU A 93 9.75 -17.52 7.54
CA LEU A 93 8.86 -16.37 7.49
C LEU A 93 7.99 -16.30 8.76
N ASP A 94 7.52 -17.46 9.25
CA ASP A 94 6.70 -17.56 10.46
C ASP A 94 7.42 -17.06 11.71
N GLU A 95 8.74 -17.28 11.82
CA GLU A 95 9.57 -16.78 12.91
C GLU A 95 9.66 -15.24 12.97
N GLN A 96 9.33 -14.54 11.89
CA GLN A 96 9.49 -13.09 11.75
C GLN A 96 8.15 -12.33 11.79
N THR A 97 7.03 -13.03 11.95
CA THR A 97 5.69 -12.45 11.86
C THR A 97 4.79 -12.93 13.01
N PRO A 98 3.84 -12.11 13.45
CA PRO A 98 2.82 -12.57 14.40
C PRO A 98 1.70 -13.41 13.75
N PHE A 99 1.73 -13.59 12.42
CA PHE A 99 0.83 -14.51 11.73
C PHE A 99 1.29 -15.96 11.94
N ASN A 100 0.34 -16.89 11.90
CA ASN A 100 0.63 -18.33 11.92
C ASN A 100 0.70 -18.84 10.47
N LEU A 101 1.91 -18.87 9.89
CA LEU A 101 2.16 -19.24 8.49
C LEU A 101 2.32 -20.77 8.31
N VAL A 102 1.33 -21.53 8.72
CA VAL A 102 1.36 -23.00 8.70
C VAL A 102 1.44 -23.55 7.30
N TYR A 103 2.39 -24.48 7.06
CA TYR A 103 2.39 -25.30 5.87
C TYR A 103 1.36 -26.43 5.96
N ASN A 104 0.49 -26.51 4.99
CA ASN A 104 -0.46 -27.61 4.79
C ASN A 104 -0.87 -27.70 3.32
N ARG A 105 -1.60 -28.76 2.96
CA ARG A 105 -2.04 -29.01 1.58
C ARG A 105 -2.82 -27.82 0.95
N ALA A 106 -3.59 -27.09 1.74
CA ALA A 106 -4.34 -25.95 1.21
C ALA A 106 -3.39 -24.79 0.86
N VAL A 107 -2.39 -24.52 1.69
CA VAL A 107 -1.33 -23.52 1.44
C VAL A 107 -0.46 -23.93 0.27
N GLU A 108 0.01 -25.18 0.25
CA GLU A 108 0.80 -25.76 -0.85
C GLU A 108 0.10 -25.59 -2.20
N THR A 109 -1.19 -25.92 -2.26
CA THR A 109 -2.00 -25.76 -3.47
C THR A 109 -2.01 -24.32 -3.97
N GLN A 110 -2.16 -23.35 -3.06
CA GLN A 110 -2.12 -21.92 -3.42
C GLN A 110 -0.72 -21.47 -3.86
N ILE A 111 0.33 -21.91 -3.19
CA ILE A 111 1.72 -21.63 -3.60
C ILE A 111 1.96 -22.13 -5.03
N LYS A 112 1.58 -23.36 -5.34
CA LYS A 112 1.71 -23.93 -6.70
C LYS A 112 0.93 -23.14 -7.76
N ILE A 113 -0.24 -22.61 -7.42
CA ILE A 113 -1.02 -21.75 -8.32
C ILE A 113 -0.25 -20.45 -8.62
N TYR A 114 0.27 -19.76 -7.63
CA TYR A 114 1.03 -18.53 -7.84
C TYR A 114 2.37 -18.78 -8.52
N ALA A 115 3.10 -19.81 -8.12
CA ALA A 115 4.42 -20.13 -8.66
C ALA A 115 4.37 -20.64 -10.10
N ASN A 116 3.29 -21.29 -10.54
CA ASN A 116 3.17 -21.91 -11.85
C ASN A 116 2.17 -21.20 -12.77
N THR A 117 0.91 -21.10 -12.34
CA THR A 117 -0.18 -20.60 -13.21
C THR A 117 -0.19 -19.07 -13.28
N TYR A 118 0.08 -18.40 -12.18
CA TYR A 118 -0.06 -16.95 -12.06
C TYR A 118 1.28 -16.19 -12.10
N ARG A 119 2.34 -16.80 -12.62
CA ARG A 119 3.70 -16.20 -12.71
C ARG A 119 3.70 -14.77 -13.26
N ASN A 120 3.07 -14.57 -14.43
CA ASN A 120 2.96 -13.24 -15.04
C ASN A 120 2.15 -12.23 -14.20
N HIS A 121 1.20 -12.71 -13.37
CA HIS A 121 0.50 -11.85 -12.42
C HIS A 121 1.40 -11.49 -11.25
N VAL A 122 2.17 -12.47 -10.72
CA VAL A 122 3.15 -12.24 -9.65
C VAL A 122 4.20 -11.22 -10.11
N SER A 123 4.76 -11.37 -11.31
CA SER A 123 5.73 -10.44 -11.89
C SER A 123 5.18 -8.98 -11.93
N ARG A 124 3.93 -8.80 -12.37
CA ARG A 124 3.28 -7.47 -12.36
C ARG A 124 3.00 -6.96 -10.95
N MET A 125 2.62 -7.84 -10.02
CA MET A 125 2.39 -7.46 -8.62
C MET A 125 3.69 -7.06 -7.91
N LEU A 126 4.82 -7.73 -8.19
CA LEU A 126 6.14 -7.35 -7.71
C LEU A 126 6.53 -5.93 -8.17
N GLY A 127 6.29 -5.60 -9.45
CA GLY A 127 6.55 -4.24 -9.95
C GLY A 127 5.67 -3.18 -9.27
N LYS A 128 4.36 -3.47 -9.11
CA LYS A 128 3.43 -2.55 -8.42
C LYS A 128 3.70 -2.45 -6.91
N ALA A 129 4.22 -3.49 -6.29
CA ALA A 129 4.58 -3.49 -4.89
C ALA A 129 5.60 -2.38 -4.57
N ASN A 130 6.56 -2.13 -5.45
CA ASN A 130 7.53 -1.05 -5.28
C ASN A 130 6.87 0.34 -5.22
N TYR A 131 5.69 0.51 -5.82
CA TYR A 131 4.93 1.75 -5.76
C TYR A 131 4.04 1.85 -4.51
N TYR A 132 3.31 0.77 -4.16
CA TYR A 132 2.29 0.84 -3.12
C TYR A 132 2.78 0.44 -1.72
N PHE A 133 3.76 -0.46 -1.62
CA PHE A 133 4.17 -1.00 -0.32
C PHE A 133 4.77 0.03 0.63
N PRO A 134 5.58 1.01 0.20
CA PRO A 134 6.06 2.05 1.10
C PRO A 134 4.91 2.79 1.82
N LEU A 135 3.82 3.11 1.10
CA LEU A 135 2.63 3.69 1.69
C LEU A 135 1.95 2.76 2.69
N PHE A 136 1.76 1.48 2.30
CA PHE A 136 1.10 0.51 3.16
C PHE A 136 1.89 0.25 4.43
N GLU A 137 3.20 0.04 4.33
CA GLU A 137 4.11 -0.20 5.45
C GLU A 137 4.12 0.98 6.40
N SER A 138 4.23 2.22 5.89
CA SER A 138 4.17 3.43 6.71
C SER A 138 2.86 3.53 7.50
N LYS A 139 1.71 3.17 6.90
CA LYS A 139 0.43 3.24 7.60
C LYS A 139 0.20 2.06 8.54
N LEU A 140 0.62 0.86 8.18
CA LEU A 140 0.56 -0.31 9.05
C LEU A 140 1.39 -0.09 10.32
N ASP A 141 2.60 0.46 10.18
CA ASP A 141 3.48 0.82 11.30
C ASP A 141 2.86 1.89 12.20
N GLU A 142 2.26 2.94 11.62
CA GLU A 142 1.56 4.00 12.37
C GLU A 142 0.41 3.46 13.25
N TYR A 143 -0.19 2.35 12.85
CA TYR A 143 -1.30 1.69 13.57
C TYR A 143 -0.86 0.48 14.41
N ASP A 144 0.44 0.24 14.58
CA ASP A 144 1.00 -0.92 15.28
C ASP A 144 0.47 -2.26 14.73
N LEU A 145 0.35 -2.37 13.40
CA LEU A 145 -0.15 -3.55 12.69
C LEU A 145 0.97 -4.32 12.01
N PRO A 146 0.85 -5.66 11.90
CA PRO A 146 1.81 -6.46 11.14
C PRO A 146 1.96 -5.99 9.69
N LEU A 147 3.21 -5.79 9.26
CA LEU A 147 3.51 -5.29 7.91
C LEU A 147 3.07 -6.26 6.79
N GLU A 148 2.87 -7.53 7.11
CA GLU A 148 2.40 -8.55 6.18
C GLU A 148 0.98 -8.25 5.66
N PHE A 149 0.19 -7.42 6.34
CA PHE A 149 -1.10 -6.98 5.80
C PHE A 149 -0.99 -6.31 4.43
N LYS A 150 0.17 -5.76 4.06
CA LYS A 150 0.42 -5.26 2.69
C LYS A 150 0.11 -6.30 1.61
N TYR A 151 0.35 -7.59 1.90
CA TYR A 151 0.05 -8.70 0.99
C TYR A 151 -1.46 -8.94 0.81
N LEU A 152 -2.29 -8.43 1.72
CA LEU A 152 -3.73 -8.55 1.59
C LEU A 152 -4.28 -7.76 0.41
N ALA A 153 -3.73 -6.58 0.11
CA ALA A 153 -4.08 -5.80 -1.08
C ALA A 153 -3.77 -6.56 -2.39
N ILE A 154 -2.76 -7.45 -2.39
CA ILE A 154 -2.50 -8.37 -3.49
C ILE A 154 -3.63 -9.40 -3.61
N VAL A 155 -4.03 -10.02 -2.50
CA VAL A 155 -5.12 -11.02 -2.46
C VAL A 155 -6.43 -10.41 -2.96
N GLU A 156 -6.73 -9.17 -2.59
CA GLU A 156 -7.97 -8.46 -2.89
C GLU A 156 -8.04 -7.94 -4.32
N SER A 157 -6.99 -7.28 -4.78
CA SER A 157 -7.05 -6.53 -6.04
C SER A 157 -5.89 -6.79 -7.01
N ALA A 158 -4.89 -7.60 -6.63
CA ALA A 158 -3.62 -7.67 -7.34
C ALA A 158 -2.97 -6.27 -7.52
N LEU A 159 -3.09 -5.41 -6.50
CA LEU A 159 -2.63 -4.02 -6.49
C LEU A 159 -3.24 -3.19 -7.64
N LYS A 160 -4.53 -3.35 -7.91
CA LYS A 160 -5.28 -2.57 -8.89
C LYS A 160 -6.21 -1.59 -8.17
N PRO A 161 -5.92 -0.29 -8.15
CA PRO A 161 -6.74 0.69 -7.42
C PRO A 161 -8.14 0.87 -8.02
N HIS A 162 -8.32 0.56 -9.31
CA HIS A 162 -9.61 0.58 -10.00
C HIS A 162 -10.38 -0.76 -9.94
N ALA A 163 -9.86 -1.76 -9.20
CA ALA A 163 -10.52 -3.06 -9.14
C ALA A 163 -11.93 -2.92 -8.58
N ARG A 164 -12.90 -3.57 -9.24
CA ARG A 164 -14.28 -3.62 -8.79
C ARG A 164 -14.81 -5.05 -8.93
N SER A 165 -15.26 -5.62 -7.82
CA SER A 165 -15.85 -6.95 -7.79
C SER A 165 -17.30 -6.95 -8.31
N ARG A 166 -17.85 -8.14 -8.54
CA ARG A 166 -19.29 -8.30 -8.88
C ARG A 166 -20.22 -7.75 -7.79
N SER A 167 -19.77 -7.81 -6.53
CA SER A 167 -20.51 -7.28 -5.37
C SER A 167 -20.23 -5.79 -5.13
N ALA A 168 -19.56 -5.10 -6.07
CA ALA A 168 -19.19 -3.70 -6.01
C ALA A 168 -18.22 -3.33 -4.87
N ALA A 169 -17.46 -4.31 -4.35
CA ALA A 169 -16.27 -4.00 -3.57
C ALA A 169 -15.25 -3.30 -4.49
N THR A 170 -14.57 -2.26 -4.00
CA THR A 170 -13.78 -1.35 -4.84
C THR A 170 -12.42 -1.05 -4.23
N GLY A 171 -11.42 -0.87 -5.08
CA GLY A 171 -10.10 -0.35 -4.72
C GLY A 171 -9.08 -1.42 -4.34
N LEU A 172 -7.92 -0.97 -3.87
CA LEU A 172 -6.80 -1.83 -3.47
C LEU A 172 -7.19 -2.83 -2.39
N TRP A 173 -8.02 -2.39 -1.43
CA TRP A 173 -8.47 -3.13 -0.26
C TRP A 173 -9.89 -3.72 -0.42
N GLN A 174 -10.53 -3.56 -1.58
CA GLN A 174 -11.86 -4.11 -1.91
C GLN A 174 -12.95 -3.77 -0.88
N PHE A 175 -13.00 -2.52 -0.44
CA PHE A 175 -14.05 -2.07 0.47
C PHE A 175 -15.45 -2.16 -0.18
N MET A 176 -16.39 -2.78 0.54
CA MET A 176 -17.81 -2.64 0.25
C MET A 176 -18.25 -1.20 0.58
N TYR A 177 -19.24 -0.69 -0.15
CA TYR A 177 -19.74 0.69 0.05
C TYR A 177 -20.13 0.96 1.52
N THR A 178 -20.88 0.06 2.13
CA THR A 178 -21.33 0.20 3.53
C THR A 178 -20.17 0.19 4.52
N THR A 179 -19.21 -0.72 4.32
CA THR A 179 -18.03 -0.80 5.18
C THR A 179 -17.14 0.44 5.00
N GLY A 180 -16.92 0.90 3.76
CA GLY A 180 -16.16 2.11 3.50
C GLY A 180 -16.75 3.34 4.20
N LYS A 181 -18.08 3.47 4.23
CA LYS A 181 -18.75 4.56 4.95
C LYS A 181 -18.55 4.52 6.47
N ILE A 182 -18.41 3.35 7.08
CA ILE A 182 -18.12 3.20 8.52
C ILE A 182 -16.73 3.79 8.84
N TYR A 183 -15.81 3.71 7.89
CA TYR A 183 -14.45 4.24 7.98
C TYR A 183 -14.27 5.54 7.19
N ASP A 184 -15.31 6.36 7.09
CA ASP A 184 -15.35 7.72 6.55
C ASP A 184 -14.93 7.86 5.07
N LEU A 185 -14.84 6.75 4.31
CA LEU A 185 -14.54 6.80 2.88
C LEU A 185 -15.72 7.42 2.10
N LYS A 186 -15.45 8.56 1.47
CA LYS A 186 -16.43 9.32 0.70
C LYS A 186 -16.63 8.71 -0.68
N VAL A 187 -17.90 8.57 -1.06
CA VAL A 187 -18.29 8.14 -2.41
C VAL A 187 -19.35 9.08 -2.93
N THR A 188 -19.01 9.81 -3.99
CA THR A 188 -19.90 10.76 -4.66
C THR A 188 -20.07 10.39 -6.13
N SER A 189 -20.70 11.28 -6.91
CA SER A 189 -20.78 11.12 -8.36
C SER A 189 -19.42 11.28 -9.07
N TYR A 190 -18.46 11.98 -8.46
CA TYR A 190 -17.16 12.30 -9.05
C TYR A 190 -15.99 11.54 -8.42
N ILE A 191 -16.04 11.28 -7.12
CA ILE A 191 -14.96 10.63 -6.38
C ILE A 191 -15.41 9.34 -5.72
N ASP A 192 -14.46 8.41 -5.52
CA ASP A 192 -14.61 7.19 -4.74
C ASP A 192 -13.32 6.94 -3.95
N GLU A 193 -13.29 7.35 -2.67
CA GLU A 193 -12.11 7.22 -1.81
C GLU A 193 -11.73 5.77 -1.50
N ARG A 194 -12.58 4.79 -1.83
CA ARG A 194 -12.20 3.38 -1.76
C ARG A 194 -11.11 3.02 -2.78
N SER A 195 -11.01 3.82 -3.86
CA SER A 195 -9.94 3.71 -4.85
C SER A 195 -8.71 4.57 -4.50
N ASP A 196 -8.82 5.50 -3.57
CA ASP A 196 -7.70 6.31 -3.11
C ASP A 196 -6.69 5.45 -2.32
N PRO A 197 -5.41 5.38 -2.74
CA PRO A 197 -4.44 4.53 -2.05
C PRO A 197 -4.23 4.89 -0.58
N LEU A 198 -4.20 6.20 -0.24
CA LEU A 198 -3.98 6.66 1.12
C LEU A 198 -5.21 6.47 2.00
N GLN A 199 -6.37 7.01 1.57
CA GLN A 199 -7.58 6.97 2.38
C GLN A 199 -8.05 5.53 2.61
N SER A 200 -8.02 4.70 1.57
CA SER A 200 -8.41 3.30 1.70
C SER A 200 -7.43 2.48 2.55
N THR A 201 -6.13 2.83 2.58
CA THR A 201 -5.16 2.16 3.47
C THR A 201 -5.40 2.55 4.93
N ILE A 202 -5.65 3.82 5.24
CA ILE A 202 -6.02 4.27 6.59
C ILE A 202 -7.27 3.51 7.07
N ALA A 203 -8.32 3.50 6.26
CA ALA A 203 -9.55 2.76 6.57
C ALA A 203 -9.31 1.26 6.79
N ALA A 204 -8.40 0.65 6.02
CA ALA A 204 -8.04 -0.76 6.19
C ALA A 204 -7.32 -1.00 7.53
N CYS A 205 -6.39 -0.12 7.92
CA CYS A 205 -5.71 -0.20 9.21
C CYS A 205 -6.69 -0.08 10.39
N GLU A 206 -7.63 0.85 10.34
CA GLU A 206 -8.68 0.99 11.36
C GLU A 206 -9.57 -0.27 11.44
N TYR A 207 -9.92 -0.84 10.28
CA TYR A 207 -10.71 -2.07 10.23
C TYR A 207 -9.94 -3.27 10.79
N PHE A 208 -8.64 -3.43 10.46
CA PHE A 208 -7.81 -4.49 11.05
C PHE A 208 -7.70 -4.36 12.57
N THR A 209 -7.48 -3.15 13.07
CA THR A 209 -7.44 -2.85 14.51
C THR A 209 -8.76 -3.23 15.20
N PHE A 210 -9.89 -2.88 14.60
CA PHE A 210 -11.21 -3.28 15.11
C PHE A 210 -11.38 -4.80 15.12
N LEU A 211 -11.02 -5.49 14.03
CA LEU A 211 -11.15 -6.94 13.94
C LEU A 211 -10.23 -7.65 14.93
N TYR A 212 -8.99 -7.14 15.13
CA TYR A 212 -8.07 -7.74 16.09
C TYR A 212 -8.55 -7.61 17.53
N LYS A 213 -9.12 -6.47 17.91
CA LYS A 213 -9.78 -6.29 19.22
C LYS A 213 -10.92 -7.28 19.44
N MET A 214 -11.60 -7.73 18.38
CA MET A 214 -12.70 -8.68 18.45
C MET A 214 -12.23 -10.14 18.53
N PHE A 215 -11.20 -10.51 17.80
CA PHE A 215 -10.84 -11.92 17.58
C PHE A 215 -9.53 -12.35 18.27
N ASN A 216 -8.60 -11.43 18.49
CA ASN A 216 -7.27 -11.67 19.06
C ASN A 216 -6.50 -12.83 18.38
N ASP A 217 -6.76 -13.05 17.07
CA ASP A 217 -6.11 -14.03 16.20
C ASP A 217 -6.06 -13.49 14.78
N TRP A 218 -4.88 -13.35 14.22
CA TRP A 218 -4.69 -12.72 12.90
C TRP A 218 -5.31 -13.54 11.77
N GLY A 219 -5.34 -14.86 11.88
CA GLY A 219 -6.03 -15.72 10.92
C GLY A 219 -7.54 -15.50 10.92
N LEU A 220 -8.14 -15.30 12.10
CA LEU A 220 -9.55 -14.93 12.24
C LEU A 220 -9.82 -13.50 11.77
N VAL A 221 -8.87 -12.57 11.95
CA VAL A 221 -8.95 -11.21 11.36
C VAL A 221 -9.05 -11.30 9.84
N LEU A 222 -8.16 -12.05 9.19
CA LEU A 222 -8.20 -12.27 7.74
C LEU A 222 -9.54 -12.91 7.31
N ALA A 223 -9.99 -13.93 8.02
CA ALA A 223 -11.26 -14.59 7.73
C ALA A 223 -12.47 -13.65 7.89
N ALA A 224 -12.44 -12.76 8.91
CA ALA A 224 -13.48 -11.78 9.18
C ALA A 224 -13.46 -10.62 8.18
N TYR A 225 -12.29 -10.22 7.69
CA TYR A 225 -12.18 -9.26 6.60
C TYR A 225 -12.89 -9.76 5.34
N ASN A 226 -12.66 -11.01 4.96
CA ASN A 226 -13.30 -11.64 3.81
C ASN A 226 -14.78 -11.94 4.02
N GLY A 227 -15.12 -12.61 5.12
CA GLY A 227 -16.47 -13.16 5.34
C GLY A 227 -17.40 -12.29 6.17
N GLY A 228 -16.87 -11.28 6.84
CA GLY A 228 -17.56 -10.42 7.80
C GLY A 228 -17.48 -10.95 9.24
N PRO A 229 -17.31 -10.04 10.24
CA PRO A 229 -17.06 -10.40 11.64
C PRO A 229 -18.20 -11.19 12.27
N GLY A 230 -19.45 -10.83 12.01
CA GLY A 230 -20.60 -11.56 12.53
C GLY A 230 -20.71 -12.99 12.03
N TYR A 231 -20.26 -13.26 10.79
CA TYR A 231 -20.22 -14.61 10.23
C TYR A 231 -19.13 -15.46 10.91
N VAL A 232 -17.92 -14.93 11.05
CA VAL A 232 -16.81 -15.63 11.71
C VAL A 232 -17.14 -15.88 13.20
N SER A 233 -17.72 -14.93 13.91
CA SER A 233 -18.17 -15.11 15.30
C SER A 233 -19.20 -16.26 15.45
N ARG A 234 -20.09 -16.44 14.47
CA ARG A 234 -21.02 -17.60 14.47
C ARG A 234 -20.28 -18.93 14.27
N ALA A 235 -19.29 -18.95 13.36
CA ALA A 235 -18.47 -20.13 13.13
C ALA A 235 -17.65 -20.51 14.37
N MET A 236 -17.06 -19.53 15.08
CA MET A 236 -16.37 -19.73 16.36
C MET A 236 -17.27 -20.35 17.41
N ARG A 237 -18.48 -19.82 17.60
CA ARG A 237 -19.45 -20.41 18.55
C ARG A 237 -19.82 -21.84 18.18
N LYS A 238 -19.95 -22.16 16.90
CA LYS A 238 -20.27 -23.49 16.41
C LYS A 238 -19.13 -24.48 16.61
N SER A 239 -17.88 -24.04 16.42
CA SER A 239 -16.68 -24.87 16.58
C SER A 239 -16.24 -25.01 18.03
N GLY A 240 -16.54 -24.03 18.89
CA GLY A 240 -15.98 -23.90 20.24
C GLY A 240 -14.51 -23.45 20.25
N ALA A 241 -13.91 -23.13 19.09
CA ALA A 241 -12.51 -22.78 18.93
C ALA A 241 -12.28 -21.26 18.86
N LYS A 242 -11.02 -20.85 19.07
CA LYS A 242 -10.60 -19.43 19.12
C LYS A 242 -9.47 -19.10 18.15
N ASP A 243 -9.08 -20.02 17.29
CA ASP A 243 -8.06 -19.82 16.25
C ASP A 243 -8.62 -20.18 14.87
N TYR A 244 -8.03 -19.60 13.83
CA TYR A 244 -8.51 -19.77 12.47
C TYR A 244 -8.53 -21.24 12.02
N TRP A 245 -7.44 -22.01 12.25
CA TRP A 245 -7.33 -23.36 11.69
C TRP A 245 -8.36 -24.33 12.26
N SER A 246 -8.68 -24.18 13.55
CA SER A 246 -9.75 -24.94 14.22
C SER A 246 -11.16 -24.49 13.81
N VAL A 247 -11.35 -23.17 13.53
CA VAL A 247 -12.63 -22.62 13.05
C VAL A 247 -12.85 -22.89 11.55
N ARG A 248 -11.78 -23.03 10.78
CA ARG A 248 -11.79 -23.15 9.31
C ARG A 248 -12.83 -24.15 8.76
N PRO A 249 -13.01 -25.37 9.30
CA PRO A 249 -14.00 -26.34 8.77
C PRO A 249 -15.46 -25.84 8.84
N TYR A 250 -15.73 -24.84 9.67
CA TYR A 250 -17.07 -24.26 9.87
C TYR A 250 -17.31 -23.01 9.01
N LEU A 251 -16.30 -22.60 8.24
CA LEU A 251 -16.39 -21.46 7.33
C LEU A 251 -16.85 -21.92 5.93
N ARG A 252 -17.34 -20.98 5.11
CA ARG A 252 -17.60 -21.21 3.68
C ARG A 252 -16.29 -21.42 2.93
N ARG A 253 -16.32 -22.18 1.85
CA ARG A 253 -15.14 -22.56 1.06
C ARG A 253 -14.28 -21.37 0.63
N GLU A 254 -14.89 -20.25 0.30
CA GLU A 254 -14.19 -19.01 -0.04
C GLU A 254 -13.32 -18.53 1.13
N THR A 255 -13.92 -18.37 2.31
CA THR A 255 -13.23 -17.93 3.53
C THR A 255 -12.24 -18.99 4.04
N GLN A 256 -12.53 -20.30 3.85
CA GLN A 256 -11.59 -21.39 4.16
C GLN A 256 -10.29 -21.30 3.33
N ASN A 257 -10.35 -20.75 2.12
CA ASN A 257 -9.20 -20.64 1.23
C ASN A 257 -8.52 -19.27 1.29
N TYR A 258 -9.08 -18.33 2.02
CA TYR A 258 -8.59 -16.96 2.07
C TYR A 258 -7.24 -16.84 2.80
N VAL A 259 -7.14 -17.40 4.02
CA VAL A 259 -5.87 -17.44 4.76
C VAL A 259 -4.80 -18.26 4.04
N PRO A 260 -5.08 -19.48 3.52
CA PRO A 260 -4.12 -20.18 2.67
C PRO A 260 -3.62 -19.36 1.48
N LYS A 261 -4.49 -18.57 0.84
CA LYS A 261 -4.11 -17.67 -0.25
C LYS A 261 -3.20 -16.55 0.23
N PHE A 262 -3.52 -15.93 1.38
CA PHE A 262 -2.68 -14.89 1.99
C PHE A 262 -1.28 -15.43 2.32
N ILE A 263 -1.18 -16.61 2.93
CA ILE A 263 0.10 -17.27 3.23
C ILE A 263 0.90 -17.54 1.95
N ALA A 264 0.23 -18.01 0.90
CA ALA A 264 0.88 -18.28 -0.38
C ALA A 264 1.38 -17.00 -1.07
N VAL A 265 0.63 -15.89 -0.97
CA VAL A 265 1.08 -14.59 -1.48
C VAL A 265 2.27 -14.08 -0.67
N ASN A 266 2.24 -14.17 0.66
CA ASN A 266 3.38 -13.84 1.50
C ASN A 266 4.62 -14.64 1.07
N TYR A 267 4.49 -15.96 0.94
CA TYR A 267 5.56 -16.82 0.47
C TYR A 267 6.10 -16.41 -0.91
N ILE A 268 5.24 -16.27 -1.92
CA ILE A 268 5.69 -16.04 -3.29
C ILE A 268 6.32 -14.64 -3.47
N MET A 269 5.86 -13.64 -2.72
CA MET A 269 6.42 -12.29 -2.76
C MET A 269 7.82 -12.23 -2.13
N ASN A 270 8.11 -13.09 -1.15
CA ASN A 270 9.42 -13.18 -0.51
C ASN A 270 10.40 -14.09 -1.25
N TYR A 271 9.91 -15.09 -1.98
CA TYR A 271 10.74 -16.09 -2.66
C TYR A 271 10.56 -16.11 -4.19
N ALA A 272 10.16 -14.97 -4.76
CA ALA A 272 9.86 -14.87 -6.20
C ALA A 272 11.08 -15.18 -7.08
N SER A 273 12.27 -14.68 -6.72
CA SER A 273 13.51 -14.90 -7.48
C SER A 273 13.91 -16.38 -7.52
N GLU A 274 13.71 -17.10 -6.42
CA GLU A 274 13.93 -18.55 -6.35
C GLU A 274 12.97 -19.32 -7.27
N HIS A 275 11.78 -18.78 -7.48
CA HIS A 275 10.80 -19.32 -8.42
C HIS A 275 11.02 -18.81 -9.86
N ASN A 276 12.15 -18.14 -10.16
CA ASN A 276 12.43 -17.52 -11.46
C ASN A 276 11.34 -16.54 -11.88
N ILE A 277 10.86 -15.71 -10.95
CA ILE A 277 9.86 -14.67 -11.19
C ILE A 277 10.46 -13.33 -10.76
N TYR A 278 10.50 -12.38 -11.69
CA TYR A 278 11.10 -11.06 -11.49
C TYR A 278 10.05 -9.96 -11.71
N PRO A 279 10.22 -8.77 -11.10
CA PRO A 279 9.26 -7.69 -11.25
C PRO A 279 9.19 -7.20 -12.69
N THR A 280 7.96 -7.05 -13.23
CA THR A 280 7.74 -6.24 -14.42
C THR A 280 7.86 -4.77 -13.99
N PRO A 281 8.71 -3.96 -14.64
CA PRO A 281 8.85 -2.55 -14.31
C PRO A 281 7.49 -1.83 -14.27
N TYR A 282 7.24 -1.08 -13.21
CA TYR A 282 6.10 -0.18 -13.11
C TYR A 282 6.52 1.20 -13.58
N GLN A 283 5.62 1.94 -14.21
CA GLN A 283 5.98 3.15 -14.96
C GLN A 283 6.55 4.26 -14.06
N TYR A 284 6.08 4.34 -12.83
CA TYR A 284 6.52 5.34 -11.86
C TYR A 284 6.78 4.68 -10.50
N THR A 285 7.69 5.28 -9.76
CA THR A 285 7.78 5.10 -8.32
C THR A 285 7.01 6.23 -7.62
N MET A 286 6.70 6.06 -6.36
CA MET A 286 5.99 7.09 -5.60
C MET A 286 6.81 8.39 -5.52
N ALA A 287 8.14 8.29 -5.41
CA ALA A 287 9.05 9.43 -5.37
C ALA A 287 9.24 10.17 -6.70
N GLU A 288 8.80 9.60 -7.81
CA GLU A 288 8.79 10.27 -9.12
C GLU A 288 7.51 11.04 -9.37
N THR A 289 6.60 11.05 -8.41
CA THR A 289 5.30 11.72 -8.50
C THR A 289 5.07 12.62 -7.30
N ASP A 290 4.33 13.69 -7.49
CA ASP A 290 3.94 14.61 -6.44
C ASP A 290 2.46 15.03 -6.59
N THR A 291 1.91 15.62 -5.54
CA THR A 291 0.50 16.01 -5.47
C THR A 291 0.38 17.51 -5.45
N ILE A 292 -0.43 18.06 -6.35
CA ILE A 292 -0.77 19.48 -6.38
C ILE A 292 -2.25 19.69 -6.08
N SER A 293 -2.56 20.80 -5.44
CA SER A 293 -3.94 21.22 -5.17
C SER A 293 -4.48 22.09 -6.30
N LEU A 294 -5.72 21.84 -6.73
CA LEU A 294 -6.42 22.64 -7.73
C LEU A 294 -7.47 23.53 -7.06
N THR A 295 -7.58 24.76 -7.52
CA THR A 295 -8.56 25.74 -7.04
C THR A 295 -9.79 25.82 -7.94
N GLN A 296 -9.76 25.18 -9.12
CA GLN A 296 -10.89 25.06 -10.02
C GLN A 296 -10.99 23.65 -10.62
N SER A 297 -12.21 23.25 -10.97
CA SER A 297 -12.43 21.93 -11.56
C SER A 297 -11.76 21.82 -12.94
N MET A 298 -11.06 20.72 -13.15
CA MET A 298 -10.37 20.43 -14.42
C MET A 298 -10.63 19.00 -14.88
N THR A 299 -10.76 18.81 -16.19
CA THR A 299 -10.83 17.46 -16.75
C THR A 299 -9.43 16.90 -17.02
N PHE A 300 -9.31 15.58 -17.05
CA PHE A 300 -8.05 14.93 -17.40
C PHE A 300 -7.61 15.23 -18.84
N GLU A 301 -8.56 15.49 -19.75
CA GLU A 301 -8.27 15.90 -21.12
C GLU A 301 -7.56 17.26 -21.16
N VAL A 302 -8.03 18.22 -20.36
CA VAL A 302 -7.40 19.56 -20.25
C VAL A 302 -6.03 19.43 -19.62
N LEU A 303 -5.91 18.71 -18.49
CA LEU A 303 -4.64 18.48 -17.80
C LEU A 303 -3.64 17.76 -18.70
N SER A 304 -4.05 16.71 -19.40
CA SER A 304 -3.22 15.95 -20.32
C SER A 304 -2.64 16.84 -21.42
N LYS A 305 -3.50 17.65 -22.05
CA LYS A 305 -3.10 18.57 -23.12
C LYS A 305 -2.17 19.68 -22.62
N THR A 306 -2.46 20.25 -21.45
CA THR A 306 -1.70 21.37 -20.89
C THR A 306 -0.34 20.93 -20.36
N LEU A 307 -0.27 19.74 -19.72
CA LEU A 307 0.93 19.26 -19.04
C LEU A 307 1.76 18.26 -19.90
N GLY A 308 1.22 17.83 -21.05
CA GLY A 308 1.87 16.82 -21.87
C GLY A 308 1.96 15.44 -21.23
N VAL A 309 1.04 15.12 -20.32
CA VAL A 309 0.94 13.83 -19.62
C VAL A 309 -0.12 12.98 -20.28
N ASP A 310 0.18 11.69 -20.51
CA ASP A 310 -0.81 10.75 -21.04
C ASP A 310 -2.02 10.64 -20.10
N ILE A 311 -3.22 10.62 -20.65
CA ILE A 311 -4.46 10.53 -19.88
C ILE A 311 -4.56 9.23 -19.07
N ASP A 312 -3.96 8.14 -19.54
CA ASP A 312 -3.95 6.88 -18.83
C ASP A 312 -2.99 6.91 -17.62
N VAL A 313 -1.92 7.70 -17.71
CA VAL A 313 -1.06 8.03 -16.56
C VAL A 313 -1.85 8.83 -15.51
N LEU A 314 -2.59 9.85 -15.94
CA LEU A 314 -3.44 10.64 -15.03
C LEU A 314 -4.47 9.76 -14.31
N LYS A 315 -5.09 8.82 -15.03
CA LYS A 315 -6.04 7.86 -14.44
C LYS A 315 -5.35 6.92 -13.43
N GLU A 316 -4.21 6.34 -13.80
CA GLU A 316 -3.47 5.39 -12.95
C GLU A 316 -3.00 6.06 -11.65
N LEU A 317 -2.49 7.29 -11.72
CA LEU A 317 -2.03 8.04 -10.54
C LEU A 317 -3.18 8.62 -9.70
N ASN A 318 -4.38 8.78 -10.27
CA ASN A 318 -5.53 9.43 -9.63
C ASN A 318 -6.79 8.56 -9.67
N PRO A 319 -6.75 7.35 -9.12
CA PRO A 319 -7.83 6.39 -9.22
C PRO A 319 -9.11 6.79 -8.48
N ILE A 320 -9.04 7.79 -7.61
CA ILE A 320 -10.17 8.34 -6.89
C ILE A 320 -11.22 8.97 -7.83
N TYR A 321 -10.81 9.50 -9.00
CA TYR A 321 -11.70 10.29 -9.87
C TYR A 321 -12.47 9.41 -10.86
N LYS A 322 -13.78 9.31 -10.69
CA LYS A 322 -14.66 8.39 -11.45
C LYS A 322 -14.95 8.85 -12.89
N ARG A 323 -14.86 10.14 -13.17
CA ARG A 323 -15.28 10.74 -14.46
C ARG A 323 -14.16 11.47 -15.17
N ASN A 324 -12.90 11.18 -14.83
CA ASN A 324 -11.74 11.91 -15.34
C ASN A 324 -11.86 13.43 -15.13
N VAL A 325 -12.43 13.83 -14.01
CA VAL A 325 -12.60 15.24 -13.61
C VAL A 325 -12.17 15.37 -12.17
N VAL A 326 -11.29 16.34 -11.90
CA VAL A 326 -10.94 16.77 -10.55
C VAL A 326 -11.99 17.80 -10.14
N PRO A 327 -12.91 17.45 -9.23
CA PRO A 327 -14.01 18.36 -8.86
C PRO A 327 -13.55 19.30 -7.74
N VAL A 328 -13.64 20.59 -7.96
CA VAL A 328 -13.42 21.62 -6.95
C VAL A 328 -14.74 22.34 -6.71
N SER A 329 -15.06 22.67 -5.47
CA SER A 329 -16.22 23.49 -5.10
C SER A 329 -15.77 24.69 -4.27
N THR A 330 -16.66 25.65 -4.07
CA THR A 330 -16.38 26.92 -3.36
C THR A 330 -15.75 26.76 -1.97
N ASN A 331 -15.89 25.57 -1.35
CA ASN A 331 -15.39 25.29 0.00
C ASN A 331 -14.43 24.11 0.06
N THR A 332 -14.03 23.52 -1.09
CA THR A 332 -13.15 22.35 -1.13
C THR A 332 -12.17 22.46 -2.28
N THR A 333 -10.89 22.33 -1.97
CA THR A 333 -9.84 22.05 -2.94
C THR A 333 -9.82 20.55 -3.23
N ALA A 334 -9.34 20.17 -4.40
CA ALA A 334 -9.08 18.78 -4.75
C ALA A 334 -7.63 18.65 -5.24
N SER A 335 -7.02 17.53 -4.95
CA SER A 335 -5.61 17.29 -5.26
C SER A 335 -5.49 16.34 -6.44
N ILE A 336 -4.45 16.53 -7.26
CA ILE A 336 -4.09 15.62 -8.34
C ILE A 336 -2.63 15.21 -8.21
N ARG A 337 -2.34 13.93 -8.35
CA ARG A 337 -0.98 13.39 -8.38
C ARG A 337 -0.46 13.37 -9.80
N LEU A 338 0.73 13.89 -9.98
CA LEU A 338 1.37 14.06 -11.30
C LEU A 338 2.83 13.57 -11.23
N PRO A 339 3.44 13.16 -12.36
CA PRO A 339 4.88 13.01 -12.46
C PRO A 339 5.60 14.34 -12.18
N HIS A 340 6.76 14.34 -11.53
CA HIS A 340 7.53 15.54 -11.16
C HIS A 340 7.73 16.51 -12.33
N LYS A 341 7.99 15.98 -13.55
CA LYS A 341 8.13 16.80 -14.76
C LYS A 341 6.86 17.60 -15.05
N ALA A 342 5.69 17.01 -14.83
CA ALA A 342 4.40 17.68 -15.05
C ALA A 342 4.10 18.70 -13.95
N VAL A 343 4.48 18.42 -12.71
CA VAL A 343 4.40 19.39 -11.59
C VAL A 343 5.22 20.63 -11.91
N SER A 344 6.47 20.47 -12.36
CA SER A 344 7.32 21.59 -12.76
C SER A 344 6.70 22.39 -13.90
N THR A 345 6.10 21.71 -14.90
CA THR A 345 5.40 22.37 -16.02
C THR A 345 4.16 23.13 -15.52
N PHE A 346 3.41 22.56 -14.60
CA PHE A 346 2.23 23.20 -13.99
C PHE A 346 2.64 24.50 -13.29
N ILE A 347 3.64 24.46 -12.40
CA ILE A 347 4.13 25.62 -11.62
C ILE A 347 4.63 26.73 -12.55
N ASN A 348 5.30 26.39 -13.64
CA ASN A 348 5.83 27.37 -14.59
C ASN A 348 4.77 27.98 -15.50
N ASN A 349 3.58 27.39 -15.60
CA ASN A 349 2.47 27.86 -16.45
C ASN A 349 1.28 28.41 -15.62
N SER A 350 1.37 28.41 -14.27
CA SER A 350 0.32 28.90 -13.35
C SER A 350 0.49 30.34 -12.85
#